data_2c1184283958d47b2bddc0070ef098e2
#
_entry.id   2c1184283958d47b2bddc0070ef098e2
#
_cell.length_a   1.000
_cell.length_b   1.000
_cell.length_c   1.000
_cell.angle_alpha   90.00
_cell.angle_beta   90.00
_cell.angle_gamma   90.00
#
_symmetry.space_group_name_H-M   'P 1'
#
loop_
_entity.id
_entity.type
_entity.pdbx_description
1 polymer ?
#
loop_
_entity_poly.entity_id
_entity_poly.type
_entity_poly.pdbx_seq_one_letter_code
_entity_poly.pdbx_strand_id
1 'polypeptide(L)'
;MTRPSSASLREISDLIALDTTSRDTNLPLIDLLEAKLQAVGIDSKRIYNEDRSKANLLATIPADDGSRRGGVVLSGHTDVVPVDGQNWSSDPFTVHERDEKLYGRGTCDMKSYIGVILGKLPEFISAKLSQPIHLAFSYDEEIGCVGAVSLVDEIVSQELAPRGCFVGEPSSMRAIRGHKSMNVFKVSFHGVAAHSSLPSEGLNAISYGLRFASFVEEIAHELRTEGPSDPAFIEPTTTMNVNLINGGIAVNTIPSDCTVHFEFRSLAVVDREALTTRIKNFASQLGEEMRARNPQASMTFEQVAGAPGLDTDPSEEIVDLAARCGAIAADDKVTYGTEAGLFAAAGSPTVVCGPGDIAQAHAPDEFIELEQIVACEGFMDQLIKELSS
;
A
#
# COMPACT_ATOMS: atom_id res chain seq x y z
N MET A 1 14.08 12.75 27.78
CA MET A 1 13.52 12.70 26.41
C MET A 1 12.11 13.27 26.49
N THR A 2 11.68 14.00 25.47
CA THR A 2 10.30 14.48 25.38
C THR A 2 9.40 13.26 25.13
N ARG A 3 8.33 13.12 25.91
CA ARG A 3 7.38 12.00 25.76
C ARG A 3 6.23 12.42 24.84
N PRO A 4 5.64 11.51 24.06
CA PRO A 4 4.43 11.79 23.27
C PRO A 4 3.30 12.34 24.14
N SER A 5 2.41 13.12 23.55
CA SER A 5 1.23 13.63 24.24
C SER A 5 0.33 12.47 24.71
N SER A 6 -0.34 12.67 25.84
CA SER A 6 -1.32 11.69 26.33
C SER A 6 -2.52 11.54 25.38
N ALA A 7 -2.78 12.54 24.52
CA ALA A 7 -3.80 12.47 23.48
C ALA A 7 -3.39 11.47 22.40
N SER A 8 -2.23 11.64 21.78
CA SER A 8 -1.76 10.69 20.74
C SER A 8 -1.63 9.27 21.28
N LEU A 9 -1.08 9.08 22.48
CA LEU A 9 -0.95 7.74 23.07
C LEU A 9 -2.30 7.05 23.27
N ARG A 10 -3.32 7.78 23.70
CA ARG A 10 -4.68 7.25 23.85
C ARG A 10 -5.29 6.89 22.49
N GLU A 11 -5.19 7.80 21.50
CA GLU A 11 -5.71 7.54 20.16
C GLU A 11 -5.05 6.31 19.50
N ILE A 12 -3.72 6.18 19.63
CA ILE A 12 -2.99 5.00 19.18
C ILE A 12 -3.53 3.72 19.85
N SER A 13 -3.69 3.77 21.18
CA SER A 13 -4.20 2.62 21.93
C SER A 13 -5.62 2.22 21.51
N ASP A 14 -6.51 3.19 21.28
CA ASP A 14 -7.88 2.96 20.82
C ASP A 14 -7.90 2.30 19.44
N LEU A 15 -7.02 2.74 18.51
CA LEU A 15 -6.92 2.19 17.16
C LEU A 15 -6.33 0.78 17.14
N ILE A 16 -5.29 0.53 17.94
CA ILE A 16 -4.66 -0.80 18.02
C ILE A 16 -5.61 -1.84 18.62
N ALA A 17 -6.47 -1.44 19.55
CA ALA A 17 -7.45 -2.34 20.17
C ALA A 17 -8.50 -2.91 19.19
N LEU A 18 -8.58 -2.38 17.99
CA LEU A 18 -9.47 -2.87 16.94
C LEU A 18 -8.68 -3.74 15.95
N ASP A 19 -8.98 -5.02 15.93
CA ASP A 19 -8.44 -5.94 14.91
C ASP A 19 -9.04 -5.60 13.54
N THR A 20 -8.22 -5.07 12.67
CA THR A 20 -8.57 -4.74 11.28
C THR A 20 -7.64 -5.46 10.31
N THR A 21 -7.32 -6.72 10.63
CA THR A 21 -6.58 -7.58 9.69
C THR A 21 -7.24 -7.52 8.32
N SER A 22 -6.46 -7.38 7.24
CA SER A 22 -6.96 -7.08 5.88
C SER A 22 -7.97 -8.10 5.33
N ARG A 23 -8.04 -9.31 5.89
CA ARG A 23 -9.10 -10.30 5.55
C ARG A 23 -10.45 -9.99 6.18
N ASP A 24 -10.50 -9.15 7.20
CA ASP A 24 -11.67 -8.85 8.01
C ASP A 24 -12.20 -7.43 7.71
N THR A 25 -13.31 -7.05 8.33
CA THR A 25 -13.89 -5.72 8.18
C THR A 25 -13.11 -4.67 8.97
N ASN A 26 -12.95 -3.46 8.39
CA ASN A 26 -12.41 -2.29 9.11
C ASN A 26 -13.50 -1.36 9.66
N LEU A 27 -14.79 -1.68 9.46
CA LEU A 27 -15.91 -0.78 9.81
C LEU A 27 -15.93 -0.34 11.27
N PRO A 28 -15.59 -1.18 12.28
CA PRO A 28 -15.52 -0.70 13.66
C PRO A 28 -14.47 0.41 13.87
N LEU A 29 -13.36 0.36 13.15
CA LEU A 29 -12.34 1.42 13.18
C LEU A 29 -12.85 2.68 12.46
N ILE A 30 -13.50 2.53 11.31
CA ILE A 30 -14.15 3.65 10.60
C ILE A 30 -15.23 4.32 11.46
N ASP A 31 -16.04 3.54 12.21
CA ASP A 31 -17.03 4.08 13.16
C ASP A 31 -16.35 4.95 14.23
N LEU A 32 -15.22 4.48 14.77
CA LEU A 32 -14.43 5.22 15.75
C LEU A 32 -13.88 6.53 15.18
N LEU A 33 -13.26 6.48 13.99
CA LEU A 33 -12.70 7.65 13.32
C LEU A 33 -13.78 8.71 13.04
N GLU A 34 -14.90 8.28 12.46
CA GLU A 34 -16.03 9.17 12.17
C GLU A 34 -16.58 9.83 13.44
N ALA A 35 -16.76 9.06 14.53
CA ALA A 35 -17.24 9.61 15.80
C ALA A 35 -16.27 10.66 16.37
N LYS A 36 -14.95 10.45 16.27
CA LYS A 36 -13.93 11.41 16.72
C LYS A 36 -13.94 12.69 15.89
N LEU A 37 -14.06 12.59 14.56
CA LEU A 37 -14.18 13.74 13.66
C LEU A 37 -15.47 14.52 13.92
N GLN A 38 -16.57 13.82 14.07
CA GLN A 38 -17.88 14.44 14.35
C GLN A 38 -17.89 15.17 15.70
N ALA A 39 -17.20 14.64 16.73
CA ALA A 39 -17.08 15.27 18.03
C ALA A 39 -16.40 16.65 17.98
N VAL A 40 -15.59 16.92 16.96
CA VAL A 40 -14.96 18.22 16.71
C VAL A 40 -15.61 19.02 15.57
N GLY A 41 -16.77 18.56 15.07
CA GLY A 41 -17.56 19.25 14.06
C GLY A 41 -17.08 19.06 12.62
N ILE A 42 -16.31 18.02 12.35
CA ILE A 42 -15.82 17.68 11.00
C ILE A 42 -16.67 16.55 10.43
N ASP A 43 -17.31 16.85 9.31
CA ASP A 43 -18.04 15.85 8.52
C ASP A 43 -17.06 14.98 7.74
N SER A 44 -17.38 13.69 7.65
CA SER A 44 -16.61 12.72 6.88
C SER A 44 -17.51 11.97 5.90
N LYS A 45 -16.90 11.39 4.87
CA LYS A 45 -17.54 10.56 3.86
C LYS A 45 -16.94 9.17 3.85
N ARG A 46 -17.78 8.13 3.99
CA ARG A 46 -17.41 6.75 3.80
C ARG A 46 -17.49 6.38 2.32
N ILE A 47 -16.46 5.75 1.82
CA ILE A 47 -16.40 5.16 0.47
C ILE A 47 -16.29 3.64 0.66
N TYR A 48 -17.42 2.95 0.44
CA TYR A 48 -17.52 1.51 0.67
C TYR A 48 -16.96 0.70 -0.50
N ASN A 49 -16.43 -0.50 -0.20
CA ASN A 49 -16.23 -1.53 -1.21
C ASN A 49 -17.57 -2.07 -1.74
N GLU A 50 -17.51 -2.96 -2.74
CA GLU A 50 -18.70 -3.44 -3.48
C GLU A 50 -19.74 -4.11 -2.56
N ASP A 51 -19.30 -4.97 -1.64
CA ASP A 51 -20.17 -5.70 -0.71
C ASP A 51 -20.47 -4.94 0.60
N ARG A 52 -19.93 -3.72 0.74
CA ARG A 52 -20.06 -2.83 1.91
C ARG A 52 -19.52 -3.42 3.22
N SER A 53 -18.61 -4.37 3.13
CA SER A 53 -17.94 -4.96 4.30
C SER A 53 -16.77 -4.12 4.81
N LYS A 54 -16.26 -3.20 3.97
CA LYS A 54 -15.15 -2.28 4.29
C LYS A 54 -15.44 -0.88 3.77
N ALA A 55 -14.76 0.11 4.32
CA ALA A 55 -14.85 1.48 3.84
C ALA A 55 -13.54 2.25 4.01
N ASN A 56 -13.27 3.15 3.07
CA ASN A 56 -12.38 4.29 3.28
C ASN A 56 -13.12 5.40 4.01
N LEU A 57 -12.36 6.31 4.62
CA LEU A 57 -12.90 7.52 5.22
C LEU A 57 -12.18 8.75 4.67
N LEU A 58 -12.94 9.69 4.11
CA LEU A 58 -12.43 10.99 3.65
C LEU A 58 -13.07 12.10 4.48
N ALA A 59 -12.24 12.97 5.05
CA ALA A 59 -12.69 14.16 5.75
C ALA A 59 -11.86 15.37 5.32
N THR A 60 -12.42 16.57 5.44
CA THR A 60 -11.70 17.81 5.15
C THR A 60 -11.87 18.79 6.31
N ILE A 61 -10.76 19.22 6.88
CA ILE A 61 -10.66 20.38 7.76
C ILE A 61 -10.52 21.60 6.83
N PRO A 62 -11.55 22.46 6.73
CA PRO A 62 -11.53 23.57 5.78
C PRO A 62 -10.54 24.66 6.22
N ALA A 63 -10.13 25.51 5.28
CA ALA A 63 -9.46 26.75 5.61
C ALA A 63 -10.39 27.72 6.37
N ASP A 64 -9.82 28.76 7.00
CA ASP A 64 -10.57 29.73 7.82
C ASP A 64 -11.66 30.48 7.01
N ASP A 65 -11.48 30.61 5.70
CA ASP A 65 -12.49 31.17 4.77
C ASP A 65 -13.56 30.17 4.33
N GLY A 66 -13.50 28.94 4.82
CA GLY A 66 -14.39 27.82 4.44
C GLY A 66 -13.98 27.07 3.18
N SER A 67 -12.86 27.42 2.54
CA SER A 67 -12.37 26.71 1.37
C SER A 67 -12.01 25.26 1.69
N ARG A 68 -12.40 24.36 0.76
CA ARG A 68 -12.07 22.92 0.81
C ARG A 68 -11.19 22.48 -0.34
N ARG A 69 -10.74 23.39 -1.22
CA ARG A 69 -9.91 23.11 -2.38
C ARG A 69 -8.46 23.50 -2.12
N GLY A 70 -7.52 22.70 -2.60
CA GLY A 70 -6.10 22.89 -2.37
C GLY A 70 -5.62 22.20 -1.11
N GLY A 71 -4.65 22.78 -0.41
CA GLY A 71 -4.09 22.23 0.81
C GLY A 71 -3.36 20.89 0.63
N VAL A 72 -3.34 20.07 1.65
CA VAL A 72 -2.60 18.81 1.64
C VAL A 72 -3.46 17.64 2.09
N VAL A 73 -3.13 16.44 1.61
CA VAL A 73 -3.69 15.17 2.10
C VAL A 73 -2.75 14.60 3.15
N LEU A 74 -3.32 14.13 4.26
CA LEU A 74 -2.68 13.22 5.22
C LEU A 74 -3.32 11.86 5.03
N SER A 75 -2.55 10.90 4.46
CA SER A 75 -3.06 9.58 4.10
C SER A 75 -2.45 8.49 4.95
N GLY A 76 -3.27 7.52 5.32
CA GLY A 76 -2.85 6.31 6.01
C GLY A 76 -3.86 5.19 5.90
N HIS A 77 -3.37 3.94 5.94
CA HIS A 77 -4.26 2.78 5.90
C HIS A 77 -4.71 2.35 7.29
N THR A 78 -5.89 1.74 7.33
CA THR A 78 -6.53 1.29 8.57
C THR A 78 -6.40 -0.20 8.83
N ASP A 79 -6.06 -0.96 7.80
CA ASP A 79 -5.84 -2.40 7.90
C ASP A 79 -4.44 -2.75 8.38
N VAL A 80 -4.24 -3.99 8.75
CA VAL A 80 -2.98 -4.54 9.23
C VAL A 80 -2.79 -5.97 8.72
N VAL A 81 -1.52 -6.41 8.59
CA VAL A 81 -1.21 -7.81 8.25
C VAL A 81 -1.63 -8.78 9.34
N PRO A 82 -1.93 -10.05 8.98
CA PRO A 82 -2.31 -11.09 9.94
C PRO A 82 -1.23 -11.35 11.00
N VAL A 83 -1.67 -11.74 12.20
CA VAL A 83 -0.80 -12.19 13.30
C VAL A 83 -0.76 -13.72 13.43
N ASP A 84 -1.49 -14.44 12.58
CA ASP A 84 -1.63 -15.90 12.62
C ASP A 84 -0.27 -16.58 12.49
N GLY A 85 0.00 -17.55 13.35
CA GLY A 85 1.24 -18.30 13.32
C GLY A 85 2.49 -17.55 13.80
N GLN A 86 2.36 -16.30 14.22
CA GLN A 86 3.44 -15.52 14.82
C GLN A 86 3.53 -15.71 16.32
N ASN A 87 4.75 -15.74 16.85
CA ASN A 87 4.99 -15.87 18.29
C ASN A 87 5.09 -14.49 18.94
N TRP A 88 3.97 -13.93 19.40
CA TRP A 88 3.91 -12.67 20.11
C TRP A 88 4.20 -12.85 21.60
N SER A 89 4.95 -11.96 22.23
CA SER A 89 5.22 -11.95 23.67
C SER A 89 4.08 -11.32 24.50
N SER A 90 3.17 -10.61 23.84
CA SER A 90 1.98 -9.99 24.42
C SER A 90 0.83 -10.03 23.42
N ASP A 91 -0.40 -9.69 23.84
CA ASP A 91 -1.55 -9.57 22.93
C ASP A 91 -1.24 -8.52 21.85
N PRO A 92 -1.27 -8.87 20.53
CA PRO A 92 -0.95 -7.96 19.45
C PRO A 92 -1.94 -6.79 19.29
N PHE A 93 -3.18 -6.91 19.79
CA PHE A 93 -4.21 -5.87 19.74
C PHE A 93 -4.39 -5.13 21.07
N THR A 94 -3.40 -5.23 21.96
CA THR A 94 -3.32 -4.44 23.18
C THR A 94 -1.96 -3.75 23.24
N VAL A 95 -1.96 -2.41 23.30
CA VAL A 95 -0.70 -1.65 23.37
C VAL A 95 0.03 -1.95 24.68
N HIS A 96 1.28 -2.39 24.56
CA HIS A 96 2.19 -2.56 25.67
C HIS A 96 3.38 -1.63 25.57
N GLU A 97 3.53 -0.73 26.55
CA GLU A 97 4.71 0.13 26.63
C GLU A 97 5.81 -0.52 27.44
N ARG A 98 7.00 -0.66 26.86
CA ARG A 98 8.23 -1.10 27.51
C ARG A 98 9.46 -0.55 26.78
N ASP A 99 10.52 -0.25 27.48
CA ASP A 99 11.81 0.17 26.91
C ASP A 99 11.68 1.32 25.89
N GLU A 100 10.92 2.37 26.24
CA GLU A 100 10.64 3.54 25.38
C GLU A 100 9.99 3.19 24.04
N LYS A 101 9.22 2.09 23.96
CA LYS A 101 8.54 1.58 22.76
C LYS A 101 7.09 1.21 23.08
N LEU A 102 6.23 1.38 22.08
CA LEU A 102 4.87 0.82 22.08
C LEU A 102 4.85 -0.42 21.21
N TYR A 103 4.45 -1.55 21.78
CA TYR A 103 4.30 -2.82 21.10
C TYR A 103 2.84 -3.09 20.79
N GLY A 104 2.58 -3.61 19.58
CA GLY A 104 1.27 -4.01 19.09
C GLY A 104 1.22 -4.01 17.57
N ARG A 105 0.35 -4.82 16.96
CA ARG A 105 0.16 -4.86 15.51
C ARG A 105 -0.44 -3.54 15.02
N GLY A 106 0.21 -2.91 14.01
CA GLY A 106 -0.15 -1.61 13.49
C GLY A 106 0.44 -0.44 14.27
N THR A 107 1.27 -0.68 15.31
CA THR A 107 1.97 0.42 16.00
C THR A 107 2.99 1.09 15.10
N CYS A 108 3.68 0.34 14.27
CA CYS A 108 4.59 0.86 13.26
C CYS A 108 3.84 1.09 11.94
N ASP A 109 3.06 0.13 11.49
CA ASP A 109 2.44 0.09 10.17
C ASP A 109 0.92 -0.03 10.27
N MET A 110 0.16 1.10 10.20
CA MET A 110 0.64 2.47 10.38
C MET A 110 -0.34 3.29 11.25
N LYS A 111 -1.06 2.58 12.16
CA LYS A 111 -2.10 3.19 13.00
C LYS A 111 -1.57 4.28 13.94
N SER A 112 -0.26 4.27 14.30
CA SER A 112 0.31 5.35 15.11
C SER A 112 0.30 6.69 14.38
N TYR A 113 0.52 6.72 13.08
CA TYR A 113 0.40 7.94 12.28
C TYR A 113 -1.04 8.51 12.36
N ILE A 114 -2.04 7.66 12.15
CA ILE A 114 -3.45 8.03 12.28
C ILE A 114 -3.74 8.51 13.71
N GLY A 115 -3.22 7.80 14.73
CA GLY A 115 -3.38 8.18 16.13
C GLY A 115 -2.78 9.55 16.48
N VAL A 116 -1.65 9.90 15.90
CA VAL A 116 -1.06 11.25 16.04
C VAL A 116 -1.95 12.30 15.38
N ILE A 117 -2.47 12.06 14.17
CA ILE A 117 -3.41 12.97 13.50
C ILE A 117 -4.64 13.22 14.39
N LEU A 118 -5.24 12.15 14.94
CA LEU A 118 -6.40 12.27 15.83
C LEU A 118 -6.06 13.03 17.12
N GLY A 119 -4.89 12.76 17.70
CA GLY A 119 -4.40 13.46 18.89
C GLY A 119 -4.19 14.96 18.67
N LYS A 120 -3.95 15.36 17.41
CA LYS A 120 -3.74 16.75 16.98
C LYS A 120 -4.99 17.44 16.40
N LEU A 121 -6.14 16.74 16.36
CA LEU A 121 -7.38 17.35 15.85
C LEU A 121 -7.74 18.68 16.53
N PRO A 122 -7.64 18.84 17.88
CA PRO A 122 -7.96 20.13 18.51
C PRO A 122 -7.09 21.27 18.00
N GLU A 123 -5.79 21.03 17.77
CA GLU A 123 -4.85 22.01 17.23
C GLU A 123 -5.18 22.34 15.77
N PHE A 124 -5.47 21.36 14.92
CA PHE A 124 -5.90 21.59 13.55
C PHE A 124 -7.16 22.44 13.47
N ILE A 125 -8.17 22.15 14.31
CA ILE A 125 -9.45 22.87 14.31
C ILE A 125 -9.33 24.29 14.86
N SER A 126 -8.47 24.51 15.88
CA SER A 126 -8.29 25.83 16.48
C SER A 126 -7.36 26.75 15.67
N ALA A 127 -6.61 26.17 14.73
CA ALA A 127 -5.71 26.92 13.85
C ALA A 127 -6.52 27.70 12.80
N LYS A 128 -6.04 28.90 12.47
CA LYS A 128 -6.57 29.68 11.33
C LYS A 128 -5.87 29.23 10.06
N LEU A 129 -6.29 28.11 9.54
CA LEU A 129 -5.69 27.53 8.34
C LEU A 129 -5.94 28.43 7.11
N SER A 130 -4.92 28.78 6.37
CA SER A 130 -5.02 29.45 5.06
C SER A 130 -5.33 28.45 3.95
N GLN A 131 -5.18 27.15 4.22
CA GLN A 131 -5.41 26.06 3.29
C GLN A 131 -5.99 24.82 4.01
N PRO A 132 -6.85 24.03 3.34
CA PRO A 132 -7.48 22.88 3.95
C PRO A 132 -6.49 21.73 4.20
N ILE A 133 -6.87 20.84 5.14
CA ILE A 133 -6.22 19.55 5.34
C ILE A 133 -7.25 18.46 5.04
N HIS A 134 -6.89 17.51 4.18
CA HIS A 134 -7.71 16.36 3.86
C HIS A 134 -7.18 15.15 4.60
N LEU A 135 -8.02 14.48 5.36
CA LEU A 135 -7.73 13.23 6.04
C LEU A 135 -8.26 12.09 5.17
N ALA A 136 -7.37 11.23 4.70
CA ALA A 136 -7.69 10.15 3.79
C ALA A 136 -7.25 8.82 4.40
N PHE A 137 -8.21 8.01 4.87
CA PHE A 137 -7.92 6.74 5.55
C PHE A 137 -8.45 5.58 4.70
N SER A 138 -7.54 4.72 4.24
CA SER A 138 -7.82 3.63 3.32
C SER A 138 -8.01 2.29 4.02
N TYR A 139 -8.52 1.30 3.29
CA TYR A 139 -8.55 -0.12 3.65
C TYR A 139 -7.79 -0.93 2.60
N ASP A 140 -7.37 -2.14 2.95
CA ASP A 140 -6.73 -3.12 2.05
C ASP A 140 -5.48 -2.56 1.34
N GLU A 141 -4.70 -1.74 2.03
CA GLU A 141 -3.37 -1.33 1.57
C GLU A 141 -2.45 -2.55 1.52
N GLU A 142 -2.41 -3.34 2.59
CA GLU A 142 -1.53 -4.48 2.84
C GLU A 142 -1.71 -5.64 1.85
N ILE A 143 -2.81 -5.65 1.12
CA ILE A 143 -3.08 -6.63 0.06
C ILE A 143 -3.03 -6.03 -1.35
N GLY A 144 -2.35 -4.88 -1.47
CA GLY A 144 -2.03 -4.27 -2.76
C GLY A 144 -2.68 -2.95 -3.05
N CYS A 145 -2.95 -2.13 -2.04
CA CYS A 145 -3.54 -0.79 -2.13
C CYS A 145 -4.92 -0.77 -2.82
N VAL A 146 -5.63 -1.92 -2.82
CA VAL A 146 -6.87 -2.06 -3.64
C VAL A 146 -7.98 -1.13 -3.17
N GLY A 147 -8.06 -0.86 -1.87
CA GLY A 147 -9.06 0.06 -1.31
C GLY A 147 -8.75 1.53 -1.61
N ALA A 148 -7.49 1.91 -1.62
CA ALA A 148 -7.05 3.28 -1.82
C ALA A 148 -7.43 3.87 -3.20
N VAL A 149 -7.64 3.02 -4.22
CA VAL A 149 -8.07 3.47 -5.56
C VAL A 149 -9.36 4.27 -5.48
N SER A 150 -10.40 3.73 -4.84
CA SER A 150 -11.69 4.42 -4.71
C SER A 150 -11.63 5.66 -3.83
N LEU A 151 -10.70 5.73 -2.89
CA LEU A 151 -10.47 6.92 -2.07
C LEU A 151 -9.84 8.06 -2.89
N VAL A 152 -8.86 7.74 -3.72
CA VAL A 152 -8.22 8.71 -4.64
C VAL A 152 -9.21 9.19 -5.68
N ASP A 153 -10.01 8.29 -6.29
CA ASP A 153 -11.07 8.64 -7.21
C ASP A 153 -12.09 9.61 -6.59
N GLU A 154 -12.42 9.42 -5.31
CA GLU A 154 -13.32 10.31 -4.58
C GLU A 154 -12.72 11.72 -4.40
N ILE A 155 -11.41 11.82 -4.07
CA ILE A 155 -10.69 13.11 -3.96
C ILE A 155 -10.73 13.87 -5.29
N VAL A 156 -10.52 13.16 -6.39
CA VAL A 156 -10.60 13.72 -7.75
C VAL A 156 -12.02 14.14 -8.07
N SER A 157 -13.03 13.30 -7.79
CA SER A 157 -14.45 13.57 -8.09
C SER A 157 -15.01 14.77 -7.33
N GLN A 158 -14.51 15.03 -6.11
CA GLN A 158 -14.85 16.21 -5.32
C GLN A 158 -14.07 17.47 -5.74
N GLU A 159 -13.18 17.36 -6.73
CA GLU A 159 -12.33 18.47 -7.20
C GLU A 159 -11.51 19.13 -6.06
N LEU A 160 -11.10 18.35 -5.05
CA LEU A 160 -10.36 18.88 -3.90
C LEU A 160 -9.01 19.47 -4.32
N ALA A 161 -8.38 18.93 -5.39
CA ALA A 161 -7.15 19.39 -5.99
C ALA A 161 -6.03 19.73 -4.97
N PRO A 162 -5.65 18.78 -4.10
CA PRO A 162 -4.60 19.01 -3.11
C PRO A 162 -3.28 19.32 -3.78
N ARG A 163 -2.48 20.21 -3.17
CA ARG A 163 -1.13 20.58 -3.66
C ARG A 163 -0.11 19.48 -3.44
N GLY A 164 -0.42 18.52 -2.55
CA GLY A 164 0.40 17.36 -2.29
C GLY A 164 -0.21 16.46 -1.24
N CYS A 165 0.43 15.29 -1.07
CA CYS A 165 0.02 14.27 -0.12
C CYS A 165 1.22 13.82 0.72
N PHE A 166 0.98 13.62 2.01
CA PHE A 166 1.86 12.88 2.92
C PHE A 166 1.22 11.54 3.23
N VAL A 167 1.88 10.46 2.81
CA VAL A 167 1.51 9.09 3.18
C VAL A 167 2.36 8.68 4.37
N GLY A 168 1.70 8.32 5.46
CA GLY A 168 2.33 8.16 6.77
C GLY A 168 3.00 6.82 7.02
N GLU A 169 3.40 6.11 5.97
CA GLU A 169 4.16 4.86 6.06
C GLU A 169 5.48 5.02 6.82
N PRO A 170 5.91 3.97 7.54
CA PRO A 170 7.09 4.04 8.40
C PRO A 170 8.38 4.33 7.62
N SER A 171 8.85 5.55 7.71
CA SER A 171 10.06 6.05 7.05
C SER A 171 11.08 6.65 8.02
N SER A 172 10.87 6.50 9.34
CA SER A 172 11.62 7.19 10.40
C SER A 172 11.57 8.72 10.24
N MET A 173 10.40 9.25 9.85
CA MET A 173 10.16 10.65 9.50
C MET A 173 11.09 11.20 8.39
N ARG A 174 11.59 10.34 7.52
CA ARG A 174 12.34 10.71 6.32
C ARG A 174 11.37 11.00 5.18
N ALA A 175 11.65 12.05 4.41
CA ALA A 175 10.87 12.42 3.24
C ALA A 175 11.26 11.56 2.03
N ILE A 176 10.67 10.36 1.92
CA ILE A 176 10.91 9.43 0.82
C ILE A 176 10.10 9.87 -0.40
N ARG A 177 10.81 10.16 -1.48
CA ARG A 177 10.22 10.69 -2.73
C ARG A 177 9.92 9.63 -3.79
N GLY A 178 10.33 8.39 -3.54
CA GLY A 178 10.19 7.35 -4.56
C GLY A 178 10.07 5.96 -3.98
N HIS A 179 9.20 5.16 -4.60
CA HIS A 179 9.11 3.73 -4.37
C HIS A 179 8.74 3.00 -5.66
N LYS A 180 9.02 1.69 -5.71
CA LYS A 180 8.64 0.86 -6.84
C LYS A 180 7.14 0.61 -6.87
N SER A 181 6.63 0.30 -8.06
CA SER A 181 5.26 -0.21 -8.22
C SER A 181 5.12 -1.58 -7.55
N MET A 182 3.89 -2.00 -7.32
CA MET A 182 3.54 -3.36 -6.96
C MET A 182 2.59 -3.92 -8.02
N ASN A 183 2.88 -5.10 -8.54
CA ASN A 183 2.04 -5.77 -9.53
C ASN A 183 2.13 -7.27 -9.32
N VAL A 184 1.05 -7.89 -8.86
CA VAL A 184 0.97 -9.30 -8.51
C VAL A 184 -0.06 -9.99 -9.42
N PHE A 185 0.33 -11.12 -9.98
CA PHE A 185 -0.50 -11.84 -10.96
C PHE A 185 -0.58 -13.33 -10.65
N LYS A 186 -1.70 -13.90 -11.07
CA LYS A 186 -1.96 -15.33 -11.08
C LYS A 186 -2.35 -15.76 -12.48
N VAL A 187 -1.66 -16.76 -13.01
CA VAL A 187 -1.97 -17.35 -14.32
C VAL A 187 -2.26 -18.83 -14.14
N SER A 188 -3.43 -19.27 -14.56
CA SER A 188 -3.85 -20.67 -14.45
C SER A 188 -4.02 -21.28 -15.82
N PHE A 189 -3.44 -22.46 -16.01
CA PHE A 189 -3.56 -23.28 -17.21
C PHE A 189 -4.38 -24.53 -16.87
N HIS A 190 -5.45 -24.76 -17.64
CA HIS A 190 -6.32 -25.91 -17.50
C HIS A 190 -6.21 -26.78 -18.75
N GLY A 191 -5.57 -27.90 -18.62
CA GLY A 191 -5.38 -28.92 -19.65
C GLY A 191 -6.36 -30.05 -19.52
N VAL A 192 -5.93 -31.30 -19.85
CA VAL A 192 -6.77 -32.50 -19.78
C VAL A 192 -5.97 -33.63 -19.12
N ALA A 193 -6.53 -34.17 -18.05
CA ALA A 193 -5.92 -35.32 -17.35
C ALA A 193 -6.01 -36.59 -18.18
N ALA A 194 -4.96 -37.41 -18.12
CA ALA A 194 -4.94 -38.76 -18.68
C ALA A 194 -3.91 -39.60 -17.93
N HIS A 195 -3.93 -40.91 -18.17
CA HIS A 195 -2.87 -41.79 -17.67
C HIS A 195 -1.54 -41.41 -18.35
N SER A 196 -0.45 -41.33 -17.60
CA SER A 196 0.85 -40.86 -18.12
C SER A 196 1.44 -41.70 -19.27
N SER A 197 1.00 -42.95 -19.40
CA SER A 197 1.34 -43.85 -20.54
C SER A 197 0.56 -43.54 -21.83
N LEU A 198 -0.46 -42.69 -21.77
CA LEU A 198 -1.32 -42.30 -22.89
C LEU A 198 -1.25 -40.78 -23.14
N PRO A 199 -0.09 -40.23 -23.48
CA PRO A 199 0.12 -38.80 -23.59
C PRO A 199 -0.69 -38.12 -24.70
N SER A 200 -1.18 -38.91 -25.68
CA SER A 200 -2.05 -38.42 -26.74
C SER A 200 -3.49 -38.14 -26.31
N GLU A 201 -3.93 -38.70 -25.17
CA GLU A 201 -5.27 -38.49 -24.61
C GLU A 201 -5.32 -37.31 -23.63
N GLY A 202 -4.17 -36.83 -23.19
CA GLY A 202 -4.07 -35.71 -22.22
C GLY A 202 -3.48 -34.45 -22.82
N LEU A 203 -3.62 -33.36 -22.06
CA LEU A 203 -2.94 -32.09 -22.31
C LEU A 203 -2.30 -31.58 -21.00
N ASN A 204 -0.98 -31.67 -20.94
CA ASN A 204 -0.22 -31.38 -19.72
C ASN A 204 -0.15 -29.88 -19.43
N ALA A 205 -0.90 -29.41 -18.42
CA ALA A 205 -0.93 -28.00 -18.01
C ALA A 205 0.43 -27.50 -17.45
N ILE A 206 1.20 -28.37 -16.77
CA ILE A 206 2.54 -27.99 -16.24
C ILE A 206 3.47 -27.60 -17.38
N SER A 207 3.40 -28.29 -18.55
CA SER A 207 4.26 -27.92 -19.68
C SER A 207 4.03 -26.50 -20.18
N TYR A 208 2.81 -26.00 -20.09
CA TYR A 208 2.47 -24.61 -20.44
C TYR A 208 2.84 -23.64 -19.33
N GLY A 209 2.61 -24.01 -18.06
CA GLY A 209 3.04 -23.22 -16.91
C GLY A 209 4.57 -22.99 -16.88
N LEU A 210 5.36 -24.04 -17.20
CA LEU A 210 6.83 -23.92 -17.30
C LEU A 210 7.27 -23.00 -18.45
N ARG A 211 6.61 -23.07 -19.62
CA ARG A 211 6.90 -22.16 -20.75
C ARG A 211 6.58 -20.71 -20.38
N PHE A 212 5.47 -20.49 -19.69
CA PHE A 212 5.09 -19.18 -19.20
C PHE A 212 6.08 -18.66 -18.16
N ALA A 213 6.44 -19.47 -17.17
CA ALA A 213 7.42 -19.10 -16.14
C ALA A 213 8.79 -18.77 -16.77
N SER A 214 9.25 -19.56 -17.74
CA SER A 214 10.50 -19.28 -18.49
C SER A 214 10.45 -17.92 -19.19
N PHE A 215 9.32 -17.57 -19.81
CA PHE A 215 9.14 -16.28 -20.46
C PHE A 215 9.17 -15.11 -19.47
N VAL A 216 8.57 -15.28 -18.28
CA VAL A 216 8.66 -14.28 -17.19
C VAL A 216 10.12 -14.07 -16.77
N GLU A 217 10.90 -15.14 -16.62
CA GLU A 217 12.32 -15.07 -16.28
C GLU A 217 13.17 -14.41 -17.38
N GLU A 218 12.83 -14.64 -18.68
CA GLU A 218 13.46 -13.94 -19.79
C GLU A 218 13.24 -12.43 -19.72
N ILE A 219 12.00 -11.99 -19.44
CA ILE A 219 11.69 -10.56 -19.23
C ILE A 219 12.42 -10.03 -18.00
N ALA A 220 12.45 -10.77 -16.89
CA ALA A 220 13.18 -10.38 -15.68
C ALA A 220 14.68 -10.15 -15.97
N HIS A 221 15.29 -11.00 -16.80
CA HIS A 221 16.66 -10.84 -17.24
C HIS A 221 16.84 -9.58 -18.10
N GLU A 222 15.98 -9.37 -19.10
CA GLU A 222 15.96 -8.18 -19.97
C GLU A 222 15.87 -6.89 -19.15
N LEU A 223 14.91 -6.81 -18.21
CA LEU A 223 14.70 -5.64 -17.36
C LEU A 223 15.93 -5.34 -16.49
N ARG A 224 16.60 -6.35 -16.00
CA ARG A 224 17.82 -6.21 -15.18
C ARG A 224 19.04 -5.76 -15.98
N THR A 225 19.18 -6.22 -17.22
CA THR A 225 20.41 -6.00 -18.02
C THR A 225 20.29 -4.84 -19.01
N GLU A 226 19.10 -4.56 -19.51
CA GLU A 226 18.84 -3.60 -20.58
C GLU A 226 17.81 -2.53 -20.17
N GLY A 227 17.08 -2.75 -19.06
CA GLY A 227 16.05 -1.83 -18.57
C GLY A 227 16.62 -0.57 -17.93
N PRO A 228 15.76 0.41 -17.63
CA PRO A 228 16.18 1.61 -16.92
C PRO A 228 16.66 1.27 -15.51
N SER A 229 17.60 2.08 -15.02
CA SER A 229 18.23 1.92 -13.71
C SER A 229 18.18 3.23 -12.93
N ASP A 230 17.85 3.17 -11.64
CA ASP A 230 17.90 4.28 -10.71
C ASP A 230 18.75 3.90 -9.48
N PRO A 231 19.95 4.47 -9.32
CA PRO A 231 20.87 4.13 -8.24
C PRO A 231 20.38 4.56 -6.84
N ALA A 232 19.29 5.32 -6.74
CA ALA A 232 18.66 5.66 -5.46
C ALA A 232 17.97 4.45 -4.79
N PHE A 233 17.69 3.38 -5.55
CA PHE A 233 17.18 2.13 -5.02
C PHE A 233 18.31 1.13 -4.72
N ILE A 234 18.18 0.35 -3.63
CA ILE A 234 19.07 -0.78 -3.32
C ILE A 234 19.07 -1.79 -4.49
N GLU A 235 17.88 -2.11 -5.04
CA GLU A 235 17.73 -2.84 -6.29
C GLU A 235 17.46 -1.82 -7.40
N PRO A 236 18.45 -1.41 -8.20
CA PRO A 236 18.34 -0.22 -9.04
C PRO A 236 17.49 -0.40 -10.29
N THR A 237 17.10 -1.62 -10.64
CA THR A 237 16.29 -1.93 -11.83
C THR A 237 14.91 -2.41 -11.47
N THR A 238 14.00 -2.50 -12.44
CA THR A 238 12.73 -3.22 -12.27
C THR A 238 13.00 -4.68 -11.93
N THR A 239 12.39 -5.18 -10.88
CA THR A 239 12.50 -6.59 -10.46
C THR A 239 11.26 -7.37 -10.85
N MET A 240 11.44 -8.63 -11.27
CA MET A 240 10.35 -9.54 -11.62
C MET A 240 10.73 -10.94 -11.18
N ASN A 241 9.78 -11.68 -10.58
CA ASN A 241 10.03 -13.03 -10.07
C ASN A 241 8.79 -13.91 -10.23
N VAL A 242 9.02 -15.18 -10.56
CA VAL A 242 8.03 -16.24 -10.37
C VAL A 242 8.14 -16.74 -8.94
N ASN A 243 7.14 -16.45 -8.10
CA ASN A 243 7.22 -16.72 -6.67
C ASN A 243 6.57 -18.05 -6.26
N LEU A 244 5.61 -18.53 -7.06
CA LEU A 244 4.90 -19.77 -6.75
C LEU A 244 4.46 -20.46 -8.03
N ILE A 245 4.69 -21.77 -8.11
CA ILE A 245 4.15 -22.64 -9.15
C ILE A 245 3.59 -23.91 -8.54
N ASN A 246 2.34 -24.23 -8.87
CA ASN A 246 1.65 -25.41 -8.37
C ASN A 246 1.02 -26.17 -9.52
N GLY A 247 1.13 -27.50 -9.54
CA GLY A 247 0.48 -28.31 -10.56
C GLY A 247 0.69 -29.80 -10.34
N GLY A 248 -0.24 -30.58 -10.90
CA GLY A 248 -0.21 -32.04 -10.82
C GLY A 248 -0.66 -32.61 -9.48
N ILE A 249 -1.10 -33.89 -9.51
CA ILE A 249 -1.61 -34.62 -8.33
C ILE A 249 -0.90 -35.96 -8.09
N ALA A 250 -0.34 -36.57 -9.14
CA ALA A 250 0.34 -37.87 -9.08
C ALA A 250 1.32 -38.05 -10.25
N VAL A 251 2.39 -38.80 -10.03
CA VAL A 251 3.44 -39.05 -11.03
C VAL A 251 2.99 -39.82 -12.27
N ASN A 252 1.93 -40.59 -12.15
CA ASN A 252 1.37 -41.41 -13.24
C ASN A 252 0.13 -40.78 -13.90
N THR A 253 -0.13 -39.49 -13.66
CA THR A 253 -1.24 -38.75 -14.26
C THR A 253 -0.71 -37.52 -14.99
N ILE A 254 -1.16 -37.29 -16.23
CA ILE A 254 -0.93 -36.04 -16.95
C ILE A 254 -1.65 -34.92 -16.22
N PRO A 255 -0.97 -33.87 -15.78
CA PRO A 255 -1.59 -32.78 -15.01
C PRO A 255 -2.61 -32.01 -15.83
N SER A 256 -3.84 -31.89 -15.32
CA SER A 256 -4.87 -31.01 -15.89
C SER A 256 -4.71 -29.54 -15.46
N ASP A 257 -4.01 -29.28 -14.36
CA ASP A 257 -3.96 -27.95 -13.77
C ASP A 257 -2.52 -27.54 -13.46
N CYS A 258 -2.22 -26.26 -13.75
CA CYS A 258 -1.00 -25.61 -13.33
C CYS A 258 -1.28 -24.12 -13.10
N THR A 259 -0.90 -23.62 -11.92
CA THR A 259 -1.00 -22.21 -11.55
C THR A 259 0.39 -21.64 -11.31
N VAL A 260 0.65 -20.46 -11.89
CA VAL A 260 1.89 -19.70 -11.74
C VAL A 260 1.54 -18.37 -11.13
N HIS A 261 2.17 -18.01 -10.01
CA HIS A 261 2.12 -16.68 -9.43
C HIS A 261 3.45 -15.98 -9.68
N PHE A 262 3.37 -14.76 -10.17
CA PHE A 262 4.54 -13.91 -10.38
C PHE A 262 4.22 -12.48 -9.94
N GLU A 263 5.27 -11.73 -9.66
CA GLU A 263 5.17 -10.30 -9.42
C GLU A 263 6.24 -9.54 -10.19
N PHE A 264 5.99 -8.24 -10.40
CA PHE A 264 7.05 -7.31 -10.74
C PHE A 264 6.89 -5.99 -9.97
N ARG A 265 8.04 -5.39 -9.65
CA ARG A 265 8.15 -4.10 -8.99
C ARG A 265 8.93 -3.17 -9.91
N SER A 266 8.21 -2.33 -10.65
CA SER A 266 8.81 -1.46 -11.65
C SER A 266 9.23 -0.13 -11.06
N LEU A 267 10.28 0.44 -11.64
CA LEU A 267 10.56 1.87 -11.53
C LEU A 267 9.39 2.66 -12.13
N ALA A 268 9.12 3.88 -11.61
CA ALA A 268 8.01 4.71 -12.08
C ALA A 268 8.10 5.08 -13.58
N VAL A 269 9.32 5.13 -14.12
CA VAL A 269 9.59 5.40 -15.55
C VAL A 269 9.19 4.24 -16.48
N VAL A 270 8.98 3.03 -15.95
CA VAL A 270 8.58 1.85 -16.74
C VAL A 270 7.08 1.84 -16.95
N ASP A 271 6.65 1.78 -18.21
CA ASP A 271 5.24 1.59 -18.55
C ASP A 271 4.77 0.19 -18.12
N ARG A 272 4.16 0.14 -16.94
CA ARG A 272 3.68 -1.11 -16.32
C ARG A 272 2.52 -1.74 -17.09
N GLU A 273 1.72 -0.92 -17.80
CA GLU A 273 0.59 -1.44 -18.57
C GLU A 273 1.07 -2.10 -19.86
N ALA A 274 2.05 -1.50 -20.54
CA ALA A 274 2.69 -2.11 -21.70
C ALA A 274 3.39 -3.42 -21.31
N LEU A 275 4.10 -3.44 -20.16
CA LEU A 275 4.76 -4.63 -19.64
C LEU A 275 3.73 -5.74 -19.31
N THR A 276 2.66 -5.40 -18.59
CA THR A 276 1.56 -6.33 -18.28
C THR A 276 0.92 -6.89 -19.54
N THR A 277 0.68 -6.01 -20.52
CA THR A 277 0.10 -6.40 -21.82
C THR A 277 1.01 -7.39 -22.56
N ARG A 278 2.33 -7.16 -22.60
CA ARG A 278 3.30 -8.07 -23.19
C ARG A 278 3.23 -9.47 -22.58
N ILE A 279 3.17 -9.54 -21.24
CA ILE A 279 3.11 -10.82 -20.50
C ILE A 279 1.76 -11.51 -20.74
N LYS A 280 0.64 -10.77 -20.68
CA LYS A 280 -0.70 -11.28 -20.93
C LYS A 280 -0.86 -11.82 -22.34
N ASN A 281 -0.29 -11.17 -23.35
CA ASN A 281 -0.33 -11.61 -24.73
C ASN A 281 0.36 -12.98 -24.90
N PHE A 282 1.52 -13.18 -24.26
CA PHE A 282 2.19 -14.48 -24.31
C PHE A 282 1.37 -15.58 -23.61
N ALA A 283 0.79 -15.30 -22.43
CA ALA A 283 -0.12 -16.24 -21.77
C ALA A 283 -1.32 -16.57 -22.66
N SER A 284 -1.90 -15.58 -23.34
CA SER A 284 -3.03 -15.76 -24.25
C SER A 284 -2.66 -16.64 -25.45
N GLN A 285 -1.48 -16.45 -26.04
CA GLN A 285 -0.94 -17.30 -27.10
C GLN A 285 -0.84 -18.77 -26.65
N LEU A 286 -0.32 -19.00 -25.43
CA LEU A 286 -0.26 -20.36 -24.87
C LEU A 286 -1.65 -20.96 -24.69
N GLY A 287 -2.64 -20.16 -24.23
CA GLY A 287 -4.04 -20.58 -24.13
C GLY A 287 -4.67 -20.93 -25.48
N GLU A 288 -4.33 -20.22 -26.55
CA GLU A 288 -4.77 -20.56 -27.92
C GLU A 288 -4.15 -21.86 -28.42
N GLU A 289 -2.83 -22.07 -28.19
CA GLU A 289 -2.17 -23.35 -28.50
C GLU A 289 -2.83 -24.52 -27.77
N MET A 290 -3.20 -24.34 -26.49
CA MET A 290 -3.91 -25.35 -25.70
C MET A 290 -5.27 -25.69 -26.30
N ARG A 291 -6.08 -24.67 -26.61
CA ARG A 291 -7.42 -24.85 -27.21
C ARG A 291 -7.37 -25.48 -28.60
N ALA A 292 -6.37 -25.16 -29.39
CA ALA A 292 -6.17 -25.80 -30.71
C ALA A 292 -5.88 -27.31 -30.60
N ARG A 293 -5.26 -27.78 -29.51
CA ARG A 293 -5.00 -29.19 -29.21
C ARG A 293 -6.19 -29.89 -28.56
N ASN A 294 -6.86 -29.19 -27.65
CA ASN A 294 -8.07 -29.69 -26.98
C ASN A 294 -9.01 -28.51 -26.66
N PRO A 295 -10.24 -28.49 -27.23
CA PRO A 295 -11.21 -27.41 -27.03
C PRO A 295 -11.66 -27.19 -25.57
N GLN A 296 -11.47 -28.19 -24.68
CA GLN A 296 -11.80 -28.08 -23.26
C GLN A 296 -10.70 -27.32 -22.46
N ALA A 297 -9.52 -27.17 -23.05
CA ALA A 297 -8.43 -26.47 -22.39
C ALA A 297 -8.66 -24.95 -22.32
N SER A 298 -8.17 -24.34 -21.26
CA SER A 298 -8.30 -22.90 -21.06
C SER A 298 -7.10 -22.31 -20.32
N MET A 299 -6.99 -20.99 -20.36
CA MET A 299 -6.05 -20.20 -19.59
C MET A 299 -6.78 -19.01 -19.00
N THR A 300 -6.46 -18.66 -17.75
CA THR A 300 -6.88 -17.40 -17.11
C THR A 300 -5.68 -16.59 -16.70
N PHE A 301 -5.80 -15.26 -16.82
CA PHE A 301 -4.80 -14.28 -16.37
C PHE A 301 -5.49 -13.29 -15.46
N GLU A 302 -5.10 -13.27 -14.21
CA GLU A 302 -5.70 -12.45 -13.15
C GLU A 302 -4.64 -11.53 -12.56
N GLN A 303 -4.92 -10.24 -12.47
CA GLN A 303 -4.14 -9.32 -11.65
C GLN A 303 -4.74 -9.35 -10.24
N VAL A 304 -3.94 -9.81 -9.27
CA VAL A 304 -4.37 -9.97 -7.87
C VAL A 304 -4.24 -8.65 -7.12
N ALA A 305 -3.16 -7.91 -7.40
CA ALA A 305 -2.88 -6.62 -6.79
C ALA A 305 -2.07 -5.73 -7.74
N GLY A 306 -2.20 -4.40 -7.58
CA GLY A 306 -1.42 -3.48 -8.40
C GLY A 306 -1.55 -2.04 -7.99
N ALA A 307 -0.39 -1.42 -7.69
CA ALA A 307 -0.27 0.00 -7.42
C ALA A 307 0.89 0.60 -8.24
N PRO A 308 0.77 1.85 -8.74
CA PRO A 308 1.86 2.52 -9.44
C PRO A 308 3.02 2.81 -8.51
N GLY A 309 4.22 2.99 -9.08
CA GLY A 309 5.38 3.50 -8.36
C GLY A 309 5.28 5.00 -8.10
N LEU A 310 6.06 5.46 -7.15
CA LEU A 310 6.24 6.87 -6.83
C LEU A 310 7.60 7.34 -7.35
N ASP A 311 7.63 8.53 -7.95
CA ASP A 311 8.86 9.27 -8.28
C ASP A 311 8.58 10.77 -8.30
N THR A 312 8.50 11.35 -7.11
CA THR A 312 8.24 12.79 -6.93
C THR A 312 9.51 13.58 -7.20
N ASP A 313 9.41 14.57 -8.09
CA ASP A 313 10.54 15.45 -8.41
C ASP A 313 10.99 16.20 -7.15
N PRO A 314 12.31 16.29 -6.90
CA PRO A 314 12.83 16.99 -5.73
C PRO A 314 12.47 18.49 -5.68
N SER A 315 12.07 19.09 -6.80
CA SER A 315 11.63 20.50 -6.87
C SER A 315 10.14 20.70 -6.56
N GLU A 316 9.38 19.63 -6.32
CA GLU A 316 7.96 19.74 -5.96
C GLU A 316 7.80 20.41 -4.57
N GLU A 317 6.80 21.29 -4.46
CA GLU A 317 6.53 22.06 -3.23
C GLU A 317 6.32 21.17 -2.00
N ILE A 318 5.75 19.98 -2.18
CA ILE A 318 5.50 19.04 -1.07
C ILE A 318 6.80 18.54 -0.42
N VAL A 319 7.90 18.45 -1.20
CA VAL A 319 9.22 18.05 -0.69
C VAL A 319 9.79 19.17 0.20
N ASP A 320 9.70 20.41 -0.27
CA ASP A 320 10.12 21.57 0.52
C ASP A 320 9.25 21.74 1.77
N LEU A 321 7.94 21.51 1.65
CA LEU A 321 7.03 21.55 2.80
C LEU A 321 7.38 20.47 3.83
N ALA A 322 7.68 19.24 3.38
CA ALA A 322 8.15 18.16 4.28
C ALA A 322 9.38 18.60 5.08
N ALA A 323 10.37 19.20 4.42
CA ALA A 323 11.59 19.69 5.07
C ALA A 323 11.29 20.82 6.08
N ARG A 324 10.42 21.79 5.73
CA ARG A 324 9.99 22.85 6.65
C ARG A 324 9.22 22.30 7.86
N CYS A 325 8.49 21.20 7.68
CA CYS A 325 7.82 20.50 8.77
C CYS A 325 8.75 19.65 9.63
N GLY A 326 10.04 19.56 9.28
CA GLY A 326 11.03 18.83 10.07
C GLY A 326 11.28 17.40 9.63
N ALA A 327 10.78 16.99 8.46
CA ALA A 327 11.14 15.71 7.87
C ALA A 327 12.63 15.65 7.54
N ILE A 328 13.24 14.50 7.73
CA ILE A 328 14.63 14.25 7.40
C ILE A 328 14.76 14.07 5.88
N ALA A 329 15.62 14.83 5.22
CA ALA A 329 15.86 14.66 3.79
C ALA A 329 16.36 13.23 3.47
N ALA A 330 15.85 12.67 2.37
CA ALA A 330 16.23 11.35 1.88
C ALA A 330 16.59 11.41 0.39
N ASP A 331 17.77 10.93 0.06
CA ASP A 331 18.20 10.77 -1.33
C ASP A 331 17.91 9.36 -1.86
N ASP A 332 17.78 8.39 -0.97
CA ASP A 332 17.41 7.00 -1.28
C ASP A 332 15.90 6.86 -1.46
N LYS A 333 15.53 5.86 -2.24
CA LYS A 333 14.16 5.42 -2.51
C LYS A 333 13.95 4.01 -1.96
N VAL A 334 12.69 3.66 -1.67
CA VAL A 334 12.36 2.36 -1.08
C VAL A 334 11.84 1.36 -2.14
N THR A 335 12.11 0.08 -1.92
CA THR A 335 11.74 -0.98 -2.89
C THR A 335 10.35 -1.53 -2.70
N TYR A 336 9.74 -1.33 -1.51
CA TYR A 336 8.34 -1.68 -1.27
C TYR A 336 7.42 -0.65 -1.95
N GLY A 337 6.18 -1.02 -2.21
CA GLY A 337 5.16 -0.13 -2.77
C GLY A 337 4.23 0.35 -1.66
N THR A 338 3.64 1.52 -1.84
CA THR A 338 2.61 2.09 -0.97
C THR A 338 1.50 2.71 -1.80
N GLU A 339 0.43 3.18 -1.17
CA GLU A 339 -0.63 3.91 -1.85
C GLU A 339 -0.19 5.30 -2.39
N ALA A 340 1.01 5.78 -2.03
CA ALA A 340 1.53 7.09 -2.47
C ALA A 340 1.60 7.24 -3.99
N GLY A 341 1.90 6.14 -4.71
CA GLY A 341 1.90 6.13 -6.16
C GLY A 341 0.52 6.42 -6.77
N LEU A 342 -0.58 6.06 -6.09
CA LEU A 342 -1.95 6.34 -6.54
C LEU A 342 -2.25 7.85 -6.48
N PHE A 343 -1.90 8.51 -5.39
CA PHE A 343 -2.06 9.96 -5.26
C PHE A 343 -1.23 10.72 -6.29
N ALA A 344 0.03 10.31 -6.49
CA ALA A 344 0.91 10.91 -7.49
C ALA A 344 0.36 10.73 -8.91
N ALA A 345 -0.13 9.54 -9.27
CA ALA A 345 -0.75 9.25 -10.56
C ALA A 345 -2.03 10.07 -10.80
N ALA A 346 -2.75 10.44 -9.73
CA ALA A 346 -3.92 11.31 -9.79
C ALA A 346 -3.58 12.82 -9.83
N GLY A 347 -2.29 13.18 -9.91
CA GLY A 347 -1.82 14.55 -10.04
C GLY A 347 -1.56 15.29 -8.73
N SER A 348 -1.47 14.55 -7.60
CA SER A 348 -1.08 15.10 -6.30
C SER A 348 0.36 14.68 -5.98
N PRO A 349 1.36 15.56 -6.11
CA PRO A 349 2.75 15.25 -5.74
C PRO A 349 2.80 14.69 -4.32
N THR A 350 3.48 13.55 -4.12
CA THR A 350 3.37 12.79 -2.88
C THR A 350 4.73 12.47 -2.28
N VAL A 351 4.81 12.51 -0.96
CA VAL A 351 5.98 12.09 -0.17
C VAL A 351 5.51 11.07 0.86
N VAL A 352 6.24 9.98 0.98
CA VAL A 352 6.09 9.05 2.12
C VAL A 352 6.88 9.62 3.29
N CYS A 353 6.18 9.92 4.39
CA CYS A 353 6.79 10.48 5.59
C CYS A 353 5.95 10.12 6.82
N GLY A 354 6.38 9.11 7.55
CA GLY A 354 5.70 8.64 8.75
C GLY A 354 6.66 8.14 9.82
N PRO A 355 6.14 7.97 11.05
CA PRO A 355 6.94 7.52 12.19
C PRO A 355 7.18 6.01 12.13
N GLY A 356 8.28 5.55 12.75
CA GLY A 356 8.68 4.15 12.77
C GLY A 356 9.57 3.76 11.60
N ASP A 357 10.12 2.56 11.67
CA ASP A 357 10.99 1.97 10.64
C ASP A 357 10.33 0.72 10.07
N ILE A 358 10.23 0.62 8.75
CA ILE A 358 9.59 -0.53 8.06
C ILE A 358 10.18 -1.89 8.46
N ALA A 359 11.43 -1.93 8.93
CA ALA A 359 12.04 -3.15 9.42
C ALA A 359 11.35 -3.74 10.69
N GLN A 360 10.53 -2.94 11.37
CA GLN A 360 9.78 -3.33 12.56
C GLN A 360 8.39 -3.86 12.22
N ALA A 361 7.89 -3.57 11.02
CA ALA A 361 6.59 -3.98 10.52
C ALA A 361 6.53 -5.48 10.19
N HIS A 362 5.31 -6.04 10.11
CA HIS A 362 5.00 -7.41 9.67
C HIS A 362 5.61 -8.54 10.53
N ALA A 363 6.39 -8.22 11.55
CA ALA A 363 7.02 -9.17 12.46
C ALA A 363 6.20 -9.36 13.74
N PRO A 364 6.37 -10.49 14.49
CA PRO A 364 5.86 -10.57 15.85
C PRO A 364 6.58 -9.54 16.74
N ASP A 365 5.89 -9.06 17.76
CA ASP A 365 6.35 -7.96 18.62
C ASP A 365 6.68 -6.68 17.85
N GLU A 366 5.91 -6.39 16.80
CA GLU A 366 5.95 -5.09 16.11
C GLU A 366 5.89 -3.97 17.13
N PHE A 367 6.70 -2.92 16.91
CA PHE A 367 6.78 -1.81 17.83
C PHE A 367 7.07 -0.49 17.09
N ILE A 368 6.76 0.62 17.78
CA ILE A 368 7.22 1.95 17.42
C ILE A 368 7.96 2.58 18.62
N GLU A 369 9.05 3.29 18.35
CA GLU A 369 9.77 4.05 19.39
C GLU A 369 9.00 5.31 19.75
N LEU A 370 8.92 5.63 21.05
CA LEU A 370 8.21 6.83 21.51
C LEU A 370 8.77 8.12 20.88
N GLU A 371 10.06 8.17 20.61
CA GLU A 371 10.68 9.33 19.94
C GLU A 371 10.17 9.54 18.51
N GLN A 372 9.78 8.49 17.80
CA GLN A 372 9.20 8.58 16.47
C GLN A 372 7.79 9.19 16.52
N ILE A 373 7.02 8.86 17.54
CA ILE A 373 5.71 9.49 17.78
C ILE A 373 5.90 10.99 18.08
N VAL A 374 6.87 11.35 18.94
CA VAL A 374 7.20 12.74 19.23
C VAL A 374 7.63 13.50 17.98
N ALA A 375 8.44 12.88 17.12
CA ALA A 375 8.87 13.50 15.86
C ALA A 375 7.67 13.72 14.91
N CYS A 376 6.75 12.78 14.84
CA CYS A 376 5.51 12.91 14.07
C CYS A 376 4.59 14.02 14.63
N GLU A 377 4.42 14.12 15.96
CA GLU A 377 3.71 15.24 16.58
C GLU A 377 4.34 16.58 16.22
N GLY A 378 5.68 16.66 16.27
CA GLY A 378 6.42 17.86 15.89
C GLY A 378 6.22 18.23 14.42
N PHE A 379 6.17 17.23 13.53
CA PHE A 379 5.87 17.42 12.12
C PHE A 379 4.46 18.02 11.93
N MET A 380 3.44 17.48 12.62
CA MET A 380 2.08 18.00 12.56
C MET A 380 1.98 19.44 13.10
N ASP A 381 2.71 19.75 14.19
CA ASP A 381 2.75 21.11 14.76
C ASP A 381 3.38 22.13 13.79
N GLN A 382 4.39 21.75 13.02
CA GLN A 382 4.97 22.61 11.99
C GLN A 382 4.05 22.72 10.77
N LEU A 383 3.43 21.63 10.36
CA LEU A 383 2.46 21.62 9.25
C LEU A 383 1.30 22.60 9.53
N ILE A 384 0.76 22.61 10.75
CA ILE A 384 -0.26 23.60 11.15
C ILE A 384 0.25 25.03 10.94
N LYS A 385 1.48 25.34 11.33
CA LYS A 385 2.05 26.69 11.16
C LYS A 385 2.23 27.06 9.69
N GLU A 386 2.75 26.14 8.88
CA GLU A 386 2.95 26.33 7.44
C GLU A 386 1.62 26.56 6.69
N LEU A 387 0.55 25.89 7.13
CA LEU A 387 -0.77 26.02 6.54
C LEU A 387 -1.62 27.16 7.16
N SER A 388 -1.11 27.85 8.19
CA SER A 388 -1.76 29.01 8.84
C SER A 388 -1.15 30.34 8.42
N SER A 389 -0.09 30.32 7.62
CA SER A 389 0.67 31.51 7.19
C SER A 389 0.19 32.08 5.85
#